data_c621f41ec6d1024a3d3d84eb2246a3c5
#
_entry.id   c621f41ec6d1024a3d3d84eb2246a3c5
#
_cell.length_a   1.000
_cell.length_b   1.000
_cell.length_c   1.000
_cell.angle_alpha   90.00
_cell.angle_beta   90.00
_cell.angle_gamma   90.00
#
_symmetry.space_group_name_H-M   'P 1'
#
loop_
_entity.id
_entity.type
_entity.pdbx_description
1 polymer ?
#
loop_
_entity_poly.entity_id
_entity_poly.type
_entity_poly.pdbx_seq_one_letter_code
_entity_poly.pdbx_strand_id
1 'polypeptide(L)'
;TSLRPEVAGYRSEYERILRQRNSLLKSMQRKARDENALSTLAVWDEQLSTLGAQLLSARFRLLQRFLPQLRRAYAGLTDGSKEVGFNYESTVFSSMGERSIEHAALMRIEDLKEALMRGFAERRSDEIERGVTLVGPHREDITLLLGGMPVKHFASHGESWSFALALKLASWFVHVEDDS
;
A
#
# COMPACT_ATOMS: atom_id res chain seq x y z
N THR A 1 8.68 -14.58 -1.59
CA THR A 1 8.31 -13.24 -2.08
C THR A 1 9.59 -12.46 -2.33
N SER A 2 10.16 -12.65 -3.51
CA SER A 2 11.34 -11.90 -3.94
C SER A 2 10.89 -10.50 -4.38
N LEU A 3 10.69 -9.62 -3.41
CA LEU A 3 10.72 -8.19 -3.68
C LEU A 3 12.13 -7.87 -4.16
N ARG A 4 12.27 -7.06 -5.22
CA ARG A 4 13.59 -6.58 -5.64
C ARG A 4 14.36 -6.13 -4.40
N PRO A 5 15.67 -6.45 -4.26
CA PRO A 5 16.44 -6.15 -3.06
C PRO A 5 16.32 -4.69 -2.60
N GLU A 6 16.19 -3.76 -3.55
CA GLU A 6 15.97 -2.33 -3.30
C GLU A 6 14.66 -2.05 -2.53
N VAL A 7 13.55 -2.70 -2.91
CA VAL A 7 12.25 -2.52 -2.24
C VAL A 7 12.26 -3.07 -0.82
N ALA A 8 12.99 -4.18 -0.60
CA ALA A 8 13.19 -4.71 0.75
C ALA A 8 14.00 -3.74 1.62
N GLY A 9 15.00 -3.07 1.05
CA GLY A 9 15.77 -2.01 1.70
C GLY A 9 14.88 -0.82 2.09
N TYR A 10 14.08 -0.31 1.15
CA TYR A 10 13.13 0.79 1.42
C TYR A 10 12.13 0.44 2.52
N ARG A 11 11.62 -0.78 2.54
CA ARG A 11 10.69 -1.24 3.57
C ARG A 11 11.31 -1.24 4.95
N SER A 12 12.51 -1.82 5.10
CA SER A 12 13.22 -1.89 6.38
C SER A 12 13.51 -0.49 6.92
N GLU A 13 13.99 0.41 6.06
CA GLU A 13 14.29 1.78 6.44
C GLU A 13 13.01 2.57 6.75
N TYR A 14 11.95 2.41 5.97
CA TYR A 14 10.64 3.00 6.24
C TYR A 14 10.12 2.60 7.63
N GLU A 15 10.19 1.30 7.97
CA GLU A 15 9.76 0.79 9.28
C GLU A 15 10.61 1.38 10.42
N ARG A 16 11.91 1.60 10.20
CA ARG A 16 12.80 2.24 11.16
C ARG A 16 12.39 3.69 11.41
N ILE A 17 12.20 4.48 10.34
CA ILE A 17 11.80 5.89 10.43
C ILE A 17 10.40 6.01 11.05
N LEU A 18 9.47 5.14 10.66
CA LEU A 18 8.12 5.09 11.22
C LEU A 18 8.12 4.91 12.75
N ARG A 19 8.99 4.03 13.27
CA ARG A 19 9.15 3.85 14.73
C ARG A 19 9.65 5.12 15.40
N GLN A 20 10.64 5.81 14.82
CA GLN A 20 11.18 7.06 15.37
C GLN A 20 10.13 8.17 15.38
N ARG A 21 9.42 8.34 14.26
CA ARG A 21 8.32 9.31 14.14
C ARG A 21 7.21 9.03 15.17
N ASN A 22 6.78 7.78 15.32
CA ASN A 22 5.76 7.40 16.30
C ASN A 22 6.22 7.62 17.75
N SER A 23 7.50 7.40 18.03
CA SER A 23 8.09 7.72 19.36
C SER A 23 7.99 9.21 19.67
N LEU A 24 8.30 10.07 18.69
CA LEU A 24 8.17 11.52 18.82
C LEU A 24 6.71 11.93 19.01
N LEU A 25 5.77 11.42 18.19
CA LEU A 25 4.34 11.70 18.33
C LEU A 25 3.81 11.34 19.74
N LYS A 26 4.20 10.18 20.27
CA LYS A 26 3.85 9.78 21.65
C LYS A 26 4.43 10.73 22.70
N SER A 27 5.62 11.27 22.49
CA SER A 27 6.20 12.25 23.41
C SER A 27 5.45 13.59 23.37
N MET A 28 5.03 14.02 22.17
CA MET A 28 4.25 15.24 21.95
C MET A 28 2.82 15.15 22.53
N GLN A 29 2.24 13.97 22.56
CA GLN A 29 0.94 13.71 23.20
C GLN A 29 0.95 14.04 24.70
N ARG A 30 2.09 13.83 25.34
CA ARG A 30 2.28 13.96 26.80
C ARG A 30 2.80 15.34 27.24
N LYS A 31 3.42 16.08 26.34
CA LYS A 31 4.03 17.39 26.61
C LYS A 31 3.35 18.47 25.81
N ALA A 32 3.35 19.72 26.33
CA ALA A 32 2.94 20.87 25.53
C ALA A 32 3.75 20.91 24.22
N ARG A 33 3.08 21.32 23.13
CA ARG A 33 3.70 21.43 21.80
C ARG A 33 4.92 22.35 21.86
N ASP A 34 6.10 21.79 21.66
CA ASP A 34 7.37 22.49 21.60
C ASP A 34 7.73 22.70 20.11
N GLU A 35 8.22 23.89 19.74
CA GLU A 35 8.66 24.21 18.37
C GLU A 35 9.79 23.27 17.92
N ASN A 36 10.67 22.87 18.84
CA ASN A 36 11.72 21.89 18.55
C ASN A 36 11.16 20.51 18.19
N ALA A 37 10.07 20.09 18.84
CA ALA A 37 9.41 18.83 18.52
C ALA A 37 8.74 18.89 17.15
N LEU A 38 8.13 20.03 16.77
CA LEU A 38 7.52 20.22 15.46
C LEU A 38 8.57 20.25 14.33
N SER A 39 9.70 20.92 14.54
CA SER A 39 10.79 20.92 13.55
C SER A 39 11.43 19.54 13.39
N THR A 40 11.59 18.79 14.46
CA THR A 40 12.05 17.40 14.41
C THR A 40 11.05 16.51 13.70
N LEU A 41 9.75 16.71 13.93
CA LEU A 41 8.69 15.97 13.24
C LEU A 41 8.73 16.20 11.73
N ALA A 42 8.98 17.44 11.29
CA ALA A 42 9.12 17.78 9.88
C ALA A 42 10.27 17.03 9.19
N VAL A 43 11.38 16.80 9.90
CA VAL A 43 12.49 15.97 9.37
C VAL A 43 12.05 14.51 9.16
N TRP A 44 11.31 13.95 10.11
CA TRP A 44 10.76 12.60 9.96
C TRP A 44 9.69 12.50 8.88
N ASP A 45 8.84 13.53 8.71
CA ASP A 45 7.86 13.61 7.63
C ASP A 45 8.56 13.55 6.26
N GLU A 46 9.62 14.31 6.07
CA GLU A 46 10.41 14.35 4.83
C GLU A 46 11.03 12.99 4.51
N GLN A 47 11.66 12.34 5.48
CA GLN A 47 12.26 11.02 5.29
C GLN A 47 11.20 9.94 5.04
N LEU A 48 10.11 9.95 5.83
CA LEU A 48 9.05 8.96 5.71
C LEU A 48 8.29 9.09 4.38
N SER A 49 8.03 10.32 3.91
CA SER A 49 7.40 10.56 2.61
C SER A 49 8.28 10.12 1.44
N THR A 50 9.58 10.33 1.52
CA THR A 50 10.54 9.89 0.49
C THR A 50 10.54 8.37 0.35
N LEU A 51 10.68 7.64 1.45
CA LEU A 51 10.65 6.16 1.45
C LEU A 51 9.25 5.62 1.14
N GLY A 52 8.21 6.27 1.66
CA GLY A 52 6.81 5.93 1.41
C GLY A 52 6.44 6.03 -0.06
N ALA A 53 6.92 7.06 -0.76
CA ALA A 53 6.71 7.25 -2.20
C ALA A 53 7.34 6.12 -3.03
N GLN A 54 8.55 5.67 -2.68
CA GLN A 54 9.20 4.52 -3.31
C GLN A 54 8.38 3.24 -3.13
N LEU A 55 7.89 2.99 -1.92
CA LEU A 55 7.06 1.83 -1.62
C LEU A 55 5.71 1.87 -2.32
N LEU A 56 5.04 3.02 -2.39
CA LEU A 56 3.78 3.19 -3.11
C LEU A 56 3.97 2.99 -4.61
N SER A 57 4.99 3.59 -5.21
CA SER A 57 5.32 3.41 -6.63
C SER A 57 5.54 1.93 -6.96
N ALA A 58 6.37 1.23 -6.18
CA ALA A 58 6.61 -0.20 -6.37
C ALA A 58 5.32 -1.02 -6.22
N ARG A 59 4.47 -0.70 -5.23
CA ARG A 59 3.19 -1.37 -4.98
C ARG A 59 2.21 -1.19 -6.12
N PHE A 60 2.02 0.04 -6.62
CA PHE A 60 1.09 0.32 -7.72
C PHE A 60 1.52 -0.37 -9.02
N ARG A 61 2.82 -0.33 -9.35
CA ARG A 61 3.36 -1.07 -10.51
C ARG A 61 3.18 -2.59 -10.38
N LEU A 62 3.38 -3.12 -9.18
CA LEU A 62 3.13 -4.54 -8.92
C LEU A 62 1.66 -4.90 -9.12
N LEU A 63 0.73 -4.11 -8.57
CA LEU A 63 -0.71 -4.34 -8.70
C LEU A 63 -1.18 -4.27 -10.14
N GLN A 64 -0.70 -3.28 -10.91
CA GLN A 64 -1.00 -3.14 -12.33
C GLN A 64 -0.62 -4.39 -13.15
N ARG A 65 0.51 -5.02 -12.82
CA ARG A 65 0.98 -6.25 -13.48
C ARG A 65 0.30 -7.50 -12.95
N PHE A 66 0.03 -7.54 -11.67
CA PHE A 66 -0.48 -8.72 -10.97
C PHE A 66 -1.94 -9.02 -11.30
N LEU A 67 -2.80 -8.02 -11.39
CA LEU A 67 -4.23 -8.20 -11.58
C LEU A 67 -4.60 -8.92 -12.89
N PRO A 68 -4.03 -8.59 -14.07
CA PRO A 68 -4.28 -9.35 -15.31
C PRO A 68 -3.88 -10.81 -15.19
N GLN A 69 -2.75 -11.12 -14.53
CA GLN A 69 -2.29 -12.49 -14.32
C GLN A 69 -3.23 -13.26 -13.36
N LEU A 70 -3.71 -12.60 -12.32
CA LEU A 70 -4.69 -13.19 -11.39
C LEU A 70 -6.01 -13.53 -12.11
N ARG A 71 -6.51 -12.65 -12.96
CA ARG A 71 -7.71 -12.90 -13.79
C ARG A 71 -7.53 -14.10 -14.72
N ARG A 72 -6.41 -14.16 -15.43
CA ARG A 72 -6.10 -15.29 -16.31
C ARG A 72 -6.03 -16.60 -15.53
N ALA A 73 -5.31 -16.61 -14.42
CA ALA A 73 -5.15 -17.80 -13.60
C ALA A 73 -6.51 -18.28 -13.04
N TYR A 74 -7.33 -17.37 -12.54
CA TYR A 74 -8.65 -17.71 -12.02
C TYR A 74 -9.61 -18.23 -13.12
N ALA A 75 -9.65 -17.58 -14.27
CA ALA A 75 -10.46 -18.02 -15.41
C ALA A 75 -10.04 -19.40 -15.94
N GLY A 76 -8.74 -19.73 -15.86
CA GLY A 76 -8.24 -21.06 -16.23
C GLY A 76 -8.57 -22.18 -15.23
N LEU A 77 -8.95 -21.84 -14.01
CA LEU A 77 -9.28 -22.79 -12.94
C LEU A 77 -10.78 -22.96 -12.70
N THR A 78 -11.59 -22.08 -13.29
CA THR A 78 -13.04 -22.01 -13.10
C THR A 78 -13.76 -21.83 -14.43
N ASP A 79 -15.10 -21.81 -14.39
CA ASP A 79 -15.93 -21.52 -15.58
C ASP A 79 -15.89 -20.04 -16.02
N GLY A 80 -15.15 -19.19 -15.29
CA GLY A 80 -15.04 -17.76 -15.58
C GLY A 80 -16.31 -16.94 -15.29
N SER A 81 -17.28 -17.50 -14.58
CA SER A 81 -18.58 -16.87 -14.30
C SER A 81 -18.49 -15.63 -13.41
N LYS A 82 -17.41 -15.50 -12.63
CA LYS A 82 -17.19 -14.36 -11.73
C LYS A 82 -15.91 -13.62 -12.08
N GLU A 83 -16.05 -12.31 -12.22
CA GLU A 83 -14.92 -11.43 -12.48
C GLU A 83 -14.08 -11.21 -11.22
N VAL A 84 -12.75 -11.25 -11.38
CA VAL A 84 -11.78 -10.92 -10.34
C VAL A 84 -11.44 -9.44 -10.40
N GLY A 85 -11.52 -8.78 -9.25
CA GLY A 85 -11.16 -7.39 -9.06
C GLY A 85 -10.49 -7.12 -7.72
N PHE A 86 -10.26 -5.87 -7.45
CA PHE A 86 -9.83 -5.41 -6.13
C PHE A 86 -10.30 -4.00 -5.83
N ASN A 87 -10.30 -3.66 -4.54
CA ASN A 87 -10.41 -2.30 -4.04
C ASN A 87 -9.17 -2.00 -3.21
N TYR A 88 -8.52 -0.86 -3.45
CA TYR A 88 -7.35 -0.41 -2.72
C TYR A 88 -7.74 0.76 -1.82
N GLU A 89 -7.55 0.59 -0.53
CA GLU A 89 -7.81 1.62 0.49
C GLU A 89 -6.54 2.44 0.71
N SER A 90 -6.54 3.66 0.17
CA SER A 90 -5.42 4.57 0.29
C SER A 90 -5.64 5.59 1.41
N THR A 91 -4.55 6.01 2.06
CA THR A 91 -4.55 7.07 3.07
C THR A 91 -4.28 8.45 2.48
N VAL A 92 -3.84 8.52 1.23
CA VAL A 92 -3.51 9.78 0.51
C VAL A 92 -4.41 10.02 -0.70
N PHE A 93 -4.98 8.97 -1.25
CA PHE A 93 -5.95 9.03 -2.32
C PHE A 93 -7.28 8.47 -1.81
N SER A 94 -8.38 8.80 -2.44
CA SER A 94 -9.65 8.12 -2.16
C SER A 94 -9.56 6.63 -2.49
N SER A 95 -10.54 5.82 -2.07
CA SER A 95 -10.62 4.41 -2.46
C SER A 95 -10.40 4.24 -3.97
N MET A 96 -9.46 3.39 -4.34
CA MET A 96 -8.94 3.28 -5.70
C MET A 96 -9.32 1.93 -6.31
N GLY A 97 -10.04 1.95 -7.42
CA GLY A 97 -10.22 0.81 -8.28
C GLY A 97 -9.08 0.66 -9.29
N GLU A 98 -9.21 -0.29 -10.21
CA GLU A 98 -8.17 -0.65 -11.18
C GLU A 98 -7.66 0.53 -12.02
N ARG A 99 -8.55 1.34 -12.63
CA ARG A 99 -8.14 2.50 -13.43
C ARG A 99 -7.34 3.53 -12.63
N SER A 100 -7.67 3.71 -11.37
CA SER A 100 -6.95 4.61 -10.48
C SER A 100 -5.55 4.07 -10.16
N ILE A 101 -5.39 2.75 -10.00
CA ILE A 101 -4.10 2.09 -9.82
C ILE A 101 -3.25 2.18 -11.08
N GLU A 102 -3.82 1.98 -12.26
CA GLU A 102 -3.10 2.17 -13.53
C GLU A 102 -2.53 3.59 -13.65
N HIS A 103 -3.34 4.60 -13.31
CA HIS A 103 -2.89 5.98 -13.29
C HIS A 103 -1.81 6.21 -12.22
N ALA A 104 -2.02 5.71 -11.00
CA ALA A 104 -1.05 5.86 -9.91
C ALA A 104 0.28 5.15 -10.17
N ALA A 105 0.28 4.05 -10.92
CA ALA A 105 1.49 3.34 -11.34
C ALA A 105 2.38 4.15 -12.30
N LEU A 106 1.80 5.15 -12.98
CA LEU A 106 2.49 6.08 -13.88
C LEU A 106 2.90 7.39 -13.20
N MET A 107 2.46 7.64 -11.97
CA MET A 107 2.81 8.86 -11.23
C MET A 107 4.31 8.90 -10.97
N ARG A 108 4.87 10.12 -10.99
CA ARG A 108 6.25 10.34 -10.57
C ARG A 108 6.37 10.14 -9.07
N ILE A 109 7.54 9.73 -8.64
CA ILE A 109 7.82 9.52 -7.20
C ILE A 109 7.67 10.82 -6.41
N GLU A 110 8.03 11.95 -7.01
CA GLU A 110 7.89 13.28 -6.43
C GLU A 110 6.41 13.63 -6.14
N ASP A 111 5.50 13.31 -7.06
CA ASP A 111 4.06 13.56 -6.89
C ASP A 111 3.46 12.69 -5.77
N LEU A 112 3.92 11.44 -5.64
CA LEU A 112 3.56 10.55 -4.54
C LEU A 112 4.10 11.06 -3.20
N LYS A 113 5.34 11.57 -3.18
CA LYS A 113 5.94 12.19 -2.00
C LYS A 113 5.16 13.41 -1.55
N GLU A 114 4.79 14.31 -2.48
CA GLU A 114 3.99 15.49 -2.18
C GLU A 114 2.60 15.10 -1.63
N ALA A 115 1.96 14.06 -2.17
CA ALA A 115 0.69 13.56 -1.66
C ALA A 115 0.81 13.06 -0.22
N LEU A 116 1.88 12.33 0.12
CA LEU A 116 2.17 11.90 1.49
C LEU A 116 2.42 13.08 2.43
N MET A 117 3.21 14.08 2.00
CA MET A 117 3.47 15.29 2.79
C MET A 117 2.19 16.07 3.09
N ARG A 118 1.29 16.23 2.11
CA ARG A 118 -0.03 16.82 2.32
C ARG A 118 -0.84 16.01 3.34
N GLY A 119 -0.89 14.69 3.19
CA GLY A 119 -1.58 13.81 4.11
C GLY A 119 -1.07 13.92 5.56
N PHE A 120 0.25 14.01 5.76
CA PHE A 120 0.83 14.27 7.09
C PHE A 120 0.42 15.63 7.65
N ALA A 121 0.41 16.69 6.81
CA ALA A 121 0.00 18.03 7.24
C ALA A 121 -1.49 18.06 7.64
N GLU A 122 -2.37 17.45 6.85
CA GLU A 122 -3.81 17.40 7.10
C GLU A 122 -4.15 16.59 8.35
N ARG A 123 -3.45 15.49 8.61
CA ARG A 123 -3.71 14.59 9.74
C ARG A 123 -2.85 14.88 10.98
N ARG A 124 -2.01 15.91 10.95
CA ARG A 124 -1.04 16.21 12.02
C ARG A 124 -1.67 16.30 13.41
N SER A 125 -2.79 16.98 13.54
CA SER A 125 -3.48 17.13 14.84
C SER A 125 -3.95 15.78 15.37
N ASP A 126 -4.57 14.96 14.52
CA ASP A 126 -5.04 13.61 14.85
C ASP A 126 -3.88 12.68 15.22
N GLU A 127 -2.76 12.79 14.48
CA GLU A 127 -1.57 11.98 14.72
C GLU A 127 -0.91 12.30 16.05
N ILE A 128 -0.82 13.60 16.42
CA ILE A 128 -0.31 14.02 17.72
C ILE A 128 -1.26 13.56 18.83
N GLU A 129 -2.58 13.73 18.66
CA GLU A 129 -3.57 13.30 19.65
C GLU A 129 -3.52 11.79 19.90
N ARG A 130 -3.37 10.99 18.84
CA ARG A 130 -3.31 9.52 18.92
C ARG A 130 -1.92 8.97 19.19
N GLY A 131 -0.87 9.79 19.05
CA GLY A 131 0.53 9.38 19.22
C GLY A 131 1.01 8.37 18.17
N VAL A 132 0.43 8.39 16.96
CA VAL A 132 0.72 7.41 15.91
C VAL A 132 0.55 8.00 14.52
N THR A 133 1.35 7.54 13.57
CA THR A 133 1.26 7.89 12.15
C THR A 133 0.00 7.27 11.52
N LEU A 134 -0.82 8.10 10.87
CA LEU A 134 -2.10 7.71 10.27
C LEU A 134 -2.06 7.63 8.74
N VAL A 135 -1.01 8.16 8.11
CA VAL A 135 -0.85 8.26 6.66
C VAL A 135 0.34 7.46 6.21
N GLY A 136 0.24 6.80 5.07
CA GLY A 136 1.32 6.10 4.40
C GLY A 136 1.06 4.61 4.14
N PRO A 137 1.95 3.94 3.39
CA PRO A 137 1.77 2.58 2.89
C PRO A 137 1.53 1.51 3.98
N HIS A 138 1.90 1.78 5.23
CA HIS A 138 1.66 0.87 6.37
C HIS A 138 0.21 0.87 6.87
N ARG A 139 -0.62 1.82 6.41
CA ARG A 139 -2.04 1.97 6.76
C ARG A 139 -2.98 1.61 5.61
N GLU A 140 -2.41 1.32 4.45
CA GLU A 140 -3.18 1.03 3.25
C GLU A 140 -3.43 -0.47 3.12
N ASP A 141 -4.59 -0.85 2.57
CA ASP A 141 -5.01 -2.24 2.45
C ASP A 141 -5.57 -2.53 1.06
N ILE A 142 -5.66 -3.82 0.72
CA ILE A 142 -6.20 -4.32 -0.54
C ILE A 142 -7.27 -5.34 -0.24
N THR A 143 -8.49 -5.06 -0.67
CA THR A 143 -9.60 -6.00 -0.65
C THR A 143 -9.74 -6.66 -2.00
N LEU A 144 -9.52 -7.97 -2.08
CA LEU A 144 -9.73 -8.76 -3.29
C LEU A 144 -11.22 -9.08 -3.47
N LEU A 145 -11.71 -8.93 -4.69
CA LEU A 145 -13.11 -9.07 -5.05
C LEU A 145 -13.32 -10.23 -6.03
N LEU A 146 -14.44 -10.91 -5.90
CA LEU A 146 -14.94 -11.92 -6.82
C LEU A 146 -16.43 -11.65 -7.10
N GLY A 147 -16.77 -11.36 -8.37
CA GLY A 147 -18.12 -10.92 -8.73
C GLY A 147 -18.55 -9.65 -7.99
N GLY A 148 -17.61 -8.73 -7.72
CA GLY A 148 -17.85 -7.49 -7.00
C GLY A 148 -17.94 -7.60 -5.47
N MET A 149 -17.85 -8.83 -4.91
CA MET A 149 -17.94 -9.08 -3.46
C MET A 149 -16.58 -9.47 -2.87
N PRO A 150 -16.25 -9.04 -1.62
CA PRO A 150 -15.00 -9.43 -0.96
C PRO A 150 -14.85 -10.95 -0.85
N VAL A 151 -13.75 -11.50 -1.38
CA VAL A 151 -13.46 -12.94 -1.37
C VAL A 151 -13.49 -13.50 0.05
N LYS A 152 -12.90 -12.80 0.99
CA LYS A 152 -12.73 -13.22 2.39
C LYS A 152 -14.04 -13.58 3.09
N HIS A 153 -15.17 -12.94 2.71
CA HIS A 153 -16.44 -13.08 3.42
C HIS A 153 -17.55 -13.71 2.59
N PHE A 154 -17.43 -13.73 1.26
CA PHE A 154 -18.53 -14.09 0.37
C PHE A 154 -18.20 -15.20 -0.61
N ALA A 155 -16.93 -15.61 -0.74
CA ALA A 155 -16.57 -16.74 -1.58
C ALA A 155 -16.96 -18.07 -0.90
N SER A 156 -17.50 -18.99 -1.70
CA SER A 156 -17.72 -20.37 -1.28
C SER A 156 -16.36 -21.06 -0.98
N HIS A 157 -16.40 -22.22 -0.36
CA HIS A 157 -15.17 -22.96 -0.04
C HIS A 157 -14.38 -23.32 -1.32
N GLY A 158 -15.08 -23.79 -2.37
CA GLY A 158 -14.47 -24.11 -3.67
C GLY A 158 -13.87 -22.87 -4.36
N GLU A 159 -14.59 -21.76 -4.36
CA GLU A 159 -14.09 -20.49 -4.90
C GLU A 159 -12.87 -19.98 -4.15
N SER A 160 -12.85 -20.11 -2.83
CA SER A 160 -11.70 -19.70 -2.00
C SER A 160 -10.45 -20.53 -2.33
N TRP A 161 -10.59 -21.83 -2.56
CA TRP A 161 -9.48 -22.71 -2.98
C TRP A 161 -8.97 -22.35 -4.39
N SER A 162 -9.88 -22.20 -5.35
CA SER A 162 -9.52 -21.80 -6.73
C SER A 162 -8.85 -20.43 -6.74
N PHE A 163 -9.34 -19.49 -5.92
CA PHE A 163 -8.77 -18.15 -5.80
C PHE A 163 -7.37 -18.19 -5.16
N ALA A 164 -7.17 -18.99 -4.11
CA ALA A 164 -5.85 -19.14 -3.49
C ALA A 164 -4.81 -19.75 -4.45
N LEU A 165 -5.23 -20.71 -5.28
CA LEU A 165 -4.37 -21.28 -6.32
C LEU A 165 -4.08 -20.26 -7.42
N ALA A 166 -5.08 -19.48 -7.86
CA ALA A 166 -4.91 -18.42 -8.84
C ALA A 166 -3.93 -17.34 -8.35
N LEU A 167 -3.99 -16.96 -7.06
CA LEU A 167 -3.02 -16.03 -6.44
C LEU A 167 -1.58 -16.55 -6.51
N LYS A 168 -1.39 -17.83 -6.23
CA LYS A 168 -0.04 -18.46 -6.34
C LYS A 168 0.46 -18.48 -7.76
N LEU A 169 -0.38 -18.85 -8.72
CA LEU A 169 -0.02 -18.87 -10.14
C LEU A 169 0.29 -17.47 -10.67
N ALA A 170 -0.55 -16.48 -10.36
CA ALA A 170 -0.32 -15.09 -10.74
C ALA A 170 1.00 -14.55 -10.16
N SER A 171 1.29 -14.87 -8.90
CA SER A 171 2.54 -14.50 -8.25
C SER A 171 3.76 -15.13 -8.95
N TRP A 172 3.65 -16.37 -9.37
CA TRP A 172 4.72 -17.05 -10.12
C TRP A 172 4.92 -16.40 -11.49
N PHE A 173 3.87 -16.11 -12.25
CA PHE A 173 3.96 -15.47 -13.57
C PHE A 173 4.64 -14.10 -13.50
N VAL A 174 4.24 -13.26 -12.54
CA VAL A 174 4.89 -11.94 -12.34
C VAL A 174 6.37 -12.08 -12.00
N HIS A 175 6.75 -13.13 -11.26
CA HIS A 175 8.14 -13.39 -10.91
C HIS A 175 8.99 -13.82 -12.12
N VAL A 176 8.46 -14.71 -12.95
CA VAL A 176 9.14 -15.17 -14.16
C VAL A 176 9.33 -14.03 -15.17
N GLU A 177 8.35 -13.11 -15.29
CA GLU A 177 8.50 -11.92 -16.14
C GLU A 177 9.60 -10.96 -15.65
N ASP A 178 9.88 -10.93 -14.35
CA ASP A 178 10.94 -10.07 -13.79
C ASP A 178 12.35 -10.65 -14.01
N ASP A 179 12.46 -11.96 -14.20
CA ASP A 179 13.74 -12.68 -14.41
C ASP A 179 14.09 -12.85 -15.90
N SER A 180 13.26 -12.38 -16.84
CA SER A 180 13.44 -12.50 -18.30
C SER A 180 13.85 -11.19 -18.92
#